data_d28289003fcbec3e3931c7d529074956
#
_entry.id   d28289003fcbec3e3931c7d529074956
#
_cell.length_a   1.000
_cell.length_b   1.000
_cell.length_c   1.000
_cell.angle_alpha   90.00
_cell.angle_beta   90.00
_cell.angle_gamma   90.00
#
_symmetry.space_group_name_H-M   'P 1'
#
loop_
_entity.id
_entity.type
_entity.pdbx_description
1 polymer ?
#
loop_
_entity_poly.entity_id
_entity_poly.type
_entity_poly.pdbx_seq_one_letter_code
_entity_poly.pdbx_strand_id
1 'polypeptide(L)'
;VKIYNKEYDKRSECYLILATMKLSEYKELVQDAFEKKGNLDGQRDVISHSSVANKIRNRMANDFRNGSVFPQVVIGLLVNDENFHLFDKFNPYGNDEDILEIIKLIKNMEKDSISIIDGIQRTNIYFENYVGNEERPIRVEFYITTSVIKLLYRMLVLNTGQVPWNTRRQLEVIFSNLSTSILNAIREKDLKIADEITINSIDSKQKRSKSGTFNKSTLIEMYLTFNTRNIKVNLSNEIAEEFQRFDMLQSVEKQENFVIFIDVFILLCKWDLILGTYGSSNTTEEYVADYIDSKAIIKQGIDFFTNTPVIMGFIAACSEYILGAVTVERTPESKMKKLTIVKKQFNFIIDKIQSDNSISFMDFDTLNLAISSLSKKGNIGEIQRKYFKDAFTSIIKYDDLEEFPTLGACWREQ
;
A
#
# COMPACT_ATOMS: atom_id res chain seq x y z
N VAL A 1 24.36 0.04 -25.71
CA VAL A 1 23.01 -0.53 -25.77
C VAL A 1 22.60 -0.72 -27.21
N LYS A 2 22.07 -1.90 -27.58
CA LYS A 2 21.50 -2.20 -28.90
C LYS A 2 20.04 -2.59 -28.73
N ILE A 3 19.13 -1.83 -29.34
CA ILE A 3 17.67 -2.08 -29.29
C ILE A 3 17.28 -2.98 -30.46
N TYR A 4 16.38 -3.94 -30.22
CA TYR A 4 15.92 -4.91 -31.20
C TYR A 4 14.45 -4.76 -31.54
N ASN A 5 13.62 -4.43 -30.55
CA ASN A 5 12.18 -4.34 -30.72
C ASN A 5 11.57 -3.37 -29.74
N LYS A 6 10.42 -2.81 -30.13
CA LYS A 6 9.52 -2.03 -29.27
C LYS A 6 8.10 -2.53 -29.46
N GLU A 7 7.40 -2.74 -28.36
CA GLU A 7 5.99 -3.10 -28.35
C GLU A 7 5.23 -2.20 -27.37
N TYR A 8 3.94 -2.04 -27.58
CA TYR A 8 3.06 -1.35 -26.65
C TYR A 8 2.02 -2.32 -26.09
N ASP A 9 2.06 -2.56 -24.80
CA ASP A 9 1.04 -3.31 -24.10
C ASP A 9 -0.13 -2.40 -23.74
N LYS A 10 -1.20 -2.52 -24.52
CA LYS A 10 -2.42 -1.73 -24.33
C LYS A 10 -3.09 -1.96 -22.97
N ARG A 11 -2.92 -3.14 -22.37
CA ARG A 11 -3.57 -3.48 -21.10
C ARG A 11 -2.89 -2.83 -19.91
N SER A 12 -1.57 -2.86 -19.88
CA SER A 12 -0.79 -2.23 -18.81
C SER A 12 -0.29 -0.83 -19.18
N GLU A 13 -0.61 -0.34 -20.38
CA GLU A 13 -0.18 0.97 -20.90
C GLU A 13 1.33 1.19 -20.70
N CYS A 14 2.12 0.18 -21.07
CA CYS A 14 3.57 0.17 -20.97
C CYS A 14 4.18 0.01 -22.35
N TYR A 15 5.31 0.69 -22.60
CA TYR A 15 6.20 0.32 -23.69
C TYR A 15 7.17 -0.76 -23.24
N LEU A 16 7.37 -1.75 -24.09
CA LEU A 16 8.35 -2.82 -23.92
C LEU A 16 9.46 -2.61 -24.93
N ILE A 17 10.70 -2.56 -24.47
CA ILE A 17 11.87 -2.45 -25.34
C ILE A 17 12.83 -3.59 -25.06
N LEU A 18 13.01 -4.46 -26.02
CA LEU A 18 14.01 -5.51 -25.97
C LEU A 18 15.36 -5.00 -26.44
N ALA A 19 16.40 -5.19 -25.63
CA ALA A 19 17.73 -4.70 -25.94
C ALA A 19 18.82 -5.66 -25.47
N THR A 20 20.04 -5.44 -25.93
CA THR A 20 21.28 -5.91 -25.30
C THR A 20 22.15 -4.73 -24.90
N MET A 21 22.86 -4.90 -23.80
CA MET A 21 23.82 -3.93 -23.33
C MET A 21 25.05 -4.65 -22.74
N LYS A 22 26.17 -3.96 -22.66
CA LYS A 22 27.37 -4.48 -22.00
C LYS A 22 27.08 -4.65 -20.51
N LEU A 23 27.72 -5.62 -19.86
CA LEU A 23 27.57 -5.82 -18.42
C LEU A 23 28.00 -4.57 -17.63
N SER A 24 29.01 -3.83 -18.10
CA SER A 24 29.42 -2.55 -17.53
C SER A 24 28.29 -1.51 -17.56
N GLU A 25 27.64 -1.31 -18.71
CA GLU A 25 26.51 -0.39 -18.86
C GLU A 25 25.30 -0.81 -17.99
N TYR A 26 25.05 -2.12 -17.94
CA TYR A 26 23.98 -2.67 -17.10
C TYR A 26 24.22 -2.40 -15.61
N LYS A 27 25.45 -2.65 -15.14
CA LYS A 27 25.83 -2.42 -13.76
C LYS A 27 25.66 -0.95 -13.37
N GLU A 28 26.15 -0.04 -14.19
CA GLU A 28 26.00 1.40 -13.98
C GLU A 28 24.54 1.82 -13.87
N LEU A 29 23.67 1.24 -14.73
CA LEU A 29 22.25 1.56 -14.75
C LEU A 29 21.51 1.08 -13.50
N VAL A 30 21.77 -0.16 -13.03
CA VAL A 30 20.92 -0.79 -12.01
C VAL A 30 21.59 -0.99 -10.66
N GLN A 31 22.82 -0.49 -10.46
CA GLN A 31 23.56 -0.71 -9.22
C GLN A 31 22.79 -0.23 -7.99
N ASP A 32 22.27 0.99 -8.02
CA ASP A 32 21.50 1.56 -6.91
C ASP A 32 20.22 0.76 -6.64
N ALA A 33 19.50 0.38 -7.71
CA ALA A 33 18.31 -0.47 -7.59
C ALA A 33 18.66 -1.85 -7.01
N PHE A 34 19.80 -2.41 -7.37
CA PHE A 34 20.28 -3.68 -6.83
C PHE A 34 20.66 -3.58 -5.35
N GLU A 35 21.39 -2.54 -4.94
CA GLU A 35 21.77 -2.28 -3.55
C GLU A 35 20.55 -2.05 -2.67
N LYS A 36 19.50 -1.40 -3.19
CA LYS A 36 18.19 -1.24 -2.57
C LYS A 36 17.27 -2.48 -2.77
N LYS A 37 17.85 -3.67 -3.04
CA LYS A 37 17.13 -4.92 -3.27
C LYS A 37 16.14 -4.84 -4.43
N GLY A 38 16.53 -4.20 -5.52
CA GLY A 38 15.74 -4.05 -6.73
C GLY A 38 14.95 -2.73 -6.79
N ASN A 39 15.14 -1.84 -5.83
CA ASN A 39 14.44 -0.56 -5.67
C ASN A 39 12.90 -0.69 -5.47
N LEU A 40 12.45 -1.91 -5.23
CA LEU A 40 11.08 -2.21 -4.88
C LEU A 40 11.13 -2.94 -3.54
N ASP A 41 10.64 -2.33 -2.46
CA ASP A 41 10.56 -2.97 -1.15
C ASP A 41 9.87 -4.34 -1.29
N GLY A 42 10.54 -5.42 -0.87
CA GLY A 42 9.95 -6.76 -0.84
C GLY A 42 10.39 -7.72 -1.92
N GLN A 43 11.31 -7.35 -2.83
CA GLN A 43 11.97 -8.35 -3.66
C GLN A 43 12.68 -9.41 -2.79
N ARG A 44 12.76 -10.65 -3.29
CA ARG A 44 13.41 -11.76 -2.56
C ARG A 44 14.79 -11.32 -2.09
N ASP A 45 15.11 -11.64 -0.84
CA ASP A 45 16.50 -11.54 -0.41
C ASP A 45 17.38 -12.23 -1.45
N VAL A 46 18.40 -11.50 -1.91
CA VAL A 46 19.39 -12.01 -2.86
C VAL A 46 20.06 -13.28 -2.31
N ILE A 47 20.02 -13.44 -1.00
CA ILE A 47 20.62 -14.55 -0.27
C ILE A 47 19.54 -15.34 0.46
N SER A 48 19.01 -16.39 -0.18
CA SER A 48 18.34 -17.46 0.56
C SER A 48 19.44 -18.33 1.21
N HIS A 49 19.44 -18.42 2.53
CA HIS A 49 20.39 -19.25 3.28
C HIS A 49 20.10 -20.75 3.22
N SER A 50 19.14 -21.20 2.41
CA SER A 50 18.87 -22.62 2.26
C SER A 50 19.99 -23.30 1.46
N SER A 51 20.34 -24.52 1.84
CA SER A 51 21.37 -25.32 1.13
C SER A 51 21.04 -25.54 -0.35
N VAL A 52 19.76 -25.61 -0.69
CA VAL A 52 19.25 -25.78 -2.06
C VAL A 52 19.45 -24.50 -2.87
N ALA A 53 19.13 -23.33 -2.32
CA ALA A 53 19.31 -22.07 -3.01
C ALA A 53 20.79 -21.78 -3.30
N ASN A 54 21.69 -22.09 -2.35
CA ASN A 54 23.12 -21.98 -2.55
C ASN A 54 23.65 -22.91 -3.66
N LYS A 55 23.14 -24.15 -3.75
CA LYS A 55 23.50 -25.07 -4.84
C LYS A 55 23.06 -24.53 -6.20
N ILE A 56 21.84 -24.00 -6.31
CA ILE A 56 21.32 -23.41 -7.55
C ILE A 56 22.17 -22.20 -7.96
N ARG A 57 22.47 -21.30 -7.03
CA ARG A 57 23.32 -20.13 -7.27
C ARG A 57 24.71 -20.50 -7.76
N ASN A 58 25.38 -21.44 -7.10
CA ASN A 58 26.70 -21.89 -7.49
C ASN A 58 26.68 -22.51 -8.90
N ARG A 59 25.62 -23.26 -9.24
CA ARG A 59 25.44 -23.80 -10.58
C ARG A 59 25.27 -22.68 -11.61
N MET A 60 24.41 -21.71 -11.36
CA MET A 60 24.24 -20.54 -12.25
C MET A 60 25.55 -19.77 -12.42
N ALA A 61 26.33 -19.56 -11.35
CA ALA A 61 27.62 -18.87 -11.44
C ALA A 61 28.60 -19.65 -12.32
N ASN A 62 28.67 -20.98 -12.20
CA ASN A 62 29.48 -21.83 -13.06
C ASN A 62 29.01 -21.80 -14.53
N ASP A 63 27.70 -21.88 -14.76
CA ASP A 63 27.12 -21.80 -16.11
C ASP A 63 27.49 -20.45 -16.76
N PHE A 64 27.39 -19.36 -16.00
CA PHE A 64 27.79 -18.01 -16.48
C PHE A 64 29.26 -17.98 -16.85
N ARG A 65 30.18 -18.44 -15.99
CA ARG A 65 31.63 -18.49 -16.28
C ARG A 65 31.96 -19.33 -17.51
N ASN A 66 31.19 -20.39 -17.75
CA ASN A 66 31.33 -21.29 -18.91
C ASN A 66 30.65 -20.75 -20.18
N GLY A 67 30.20 -19.49 -20.19
CA GLY A 67 29.67 -18.84 -21.39
C GLY A 67 28.17 -19.01 -21.62
N SER A 68 27.41 -19.59 -20.68
CA SER A 68 25.95 -19.74 -20.83
C SER A 68 25.27 -18.37 -20.96
N VAL A 69 24.27 -18.30 -21.85
CA VAL A 69 23.42 -17.14 -22.06
C VAL A 69 22.18 -17.27 -21.19
N PHE A 70 21.99 -16.29 -20.29
CA PHE A 70 20.79 -16.26 -19.43
C PHE A 70 19.60 -15.61 -20.14
N PRO A 71 18.37 -15.92 -19.69
CA PRO A 71 17.19 -15.15 -20.08
C PRO A 71 17.37 -13.66 -19.77
N GLN A 72 16.59 -12.81 -20.42
CA GLN A 72 16.64 -11.37 -20.21
C GLN A 72 16.32 -10.99 -18.76
N VAL A 73 16.97 -9.95 -18.26
CA VAL A 73 16.59 -9.26 -17.03
C VAL A 73 15.53 -8.22 -17.38
N VAL A 74 14.49 -8.11 -16.56
CA VAL A 74 13.40 -7.17 -16.78
C VAL A 74 13.58 -5.97 -15.87
N ILE A 75 13.64 -4.78 -16.48
CA ILE A 75 13.88 -3.51 -15.80
C ILE A 75 12.65 -2.63 -15.97
N GLY A 76 12.10 -2.12 -14.88
CA GLY A 76 11.05 -1.11 -14.90
C GLY A 76 11.64 0.29 -14.92
N LEU A 77 11.12 1.12 -15.81
CA LEU A 77 11.46 2.53 -15.93
C LEU A 77 10.21 3.37 -15.70
N LEU A 78 10.23 4.17 -14.64
CA LEU A 78 9.18 5.13 -14.34
C LEU A 78 9.55 6.48 -14.96
N VAL A 79 8.77 6.94 -15.93
CA VAL A 79 9.01 8.19 -16.63
C VAL A 79 7.88 9.19 -16.42
N ASN A 80 8.13 10.48 -16.59
CA ASN A 80 7.08 11.49 -16.66
C ASN A 80 6.35 11.43 -18.03
N ASP A 81 5.23 12.11 -18.14
CA ASP A 81 4.40 12.09 -19.36
C ASP A 81 5.16 12.61 -20.59
N GLU A 82 6.01 13.62 -20.43
CA GLU A 82 6.83 14.17 -21.52
C GLU A 82 7.78 13.11 -22.09
N ASN A 83 8.52 12.43 -21.24
CA ASN A 83 9.43 11.37 -21.65
C ASN A 83 8.67 10.15 -22.19
N PHE A 84 7.47 9.85 -21.66
CA PHE A 84 6.64 8.76 -22.17
C PHE A 84 6.24 9.00 -23.63
N HIS A 85 5.92 10.24 -24.00
CA HIS A 85 5.62 10.61 -25.39
C HIS A 85 6.82 10.47 -26.34
N LEU A 86 8.06 10.55 -25.85
CA LEU A 86 9.23 10.25 -26.66
C LEU A 86 9.27 8.76 -27.03
N PHE A 87 8.95 7.88 -26.08
CA PHE A 87 8.83 6.45 -26.37
C PHE A 87 7.67 6.15 -27.32
N ASP A 88 6.59 6.92 -27.30
CA ASP A 88 5.48 6.74 -28.25
C ASP A 88 5.94 6.93 -29.70
N LYS A 89 6.67 8.00 -29.96
CA LYS A 89 7.19 8.36 -31.29
C LYS A 89 8.37 7.51 -31.74
N PHE A 90 9.09 6.90 -30.81
CA PHE A 90 10.31 6.15 -31.09
C PHE A 90 10.05 4.93 -31.98
N ASN A 91 10.83 4.80 -33.06
CA ASN A 91 10.86 3.63 -33.92
C ASN A 91 12.22 2.92 -33.79
N PRO A 92 12.27 1.67 -33.32
CA PRO A 92 13.54 0.92 -33.18
C PRO A 92 14.22 0.60 -34.51
N TYR A 93 13.52 0.75 -35.63
CA TYR A 93 14.01 0.56 -36.99
C TYR A 93 14.16 1.90 -37.74
N GLY A 94 14.09 3.02 -37.01
CA GLY A 94 14.22 4.38 -37.53
C GLY A 94 15.67 4.80 -37.74
N ASN A 95 15.90 6.11 -37.68
CA ASN A 95 17.24 6.65 -37.81
C ASN A 95 18.07 6.46 -36.53
N ASP A 96 19.40 6.50 -36.66
CA ASP A 96 20.33 6.32 -35.53
C ASP A 96 20.21 7.45 -34.49
N GLU A 97 19.74 8.64 -34.86
CA GLU A 97 19.59 9.78 -33.95
C GLU A 97 18.49 9.54 -32.93
N ASP A 98 17.31 9.05 -33.36
CA ASP A 98 16.20 8.72 -32.46
C ASP A 98 16.60 7.58 -31.49
N ILE A 99 17.33 6.59 -31.99
CA ILE A 99 17.84 5.48 -31.16
C ILE A 99 18.81 6.00 -30.10
N LEU A 100 19.71 6.90 -30.49
CA LEU A 100 20.67 7.50 -29.55
C LEU A 100 20.00 8.38 -28.51
N GLU A 101 18.95 9.10 -28.88
CA GLU A 101 18.17 9.90 -27.94
C GLU A 101 17.53 9.03 -26.85
N ILE A 102 16.87 7.94 -27.22
CA ILE A 102 16.27 6.99 -26.27
C ILE A 102 17.34 6.33 -25.37
N ILE A 103 18.48 5.94 -25.94
CA ILE A 103 19.59 5.38 -25.14
C ILE A 103 20.12 6.40 -24.14
N LYS A 104 20.28 7.66 -24.52
CA LYS A 104 20.71 8.73 -23.61
C LYS A 104 19.69 8.97 -22.51
N LEU A 105 18.39 8.98 -22.86
CA LEU A 105 17.32 9.13 -21.87
C LEU A 105 17.36 8.02 -20.85
N ILE A 106 17.47 6.75 -21.27
CA ILE A 106 17.56 5.60 -20.35
C ILE A 106 18.80 5.70 -19.44
N LYS A 107 19.95 6.10 -19.99
CA LYS A 107 21.20 6.21 -19.21
C LYS A 107 21.18 7.36 -18.20
N ASN A 108 20.45 8.44 -18.49
CA ASN A 108 20.40 9.64 -17.64
C ASN A 108 19.18 9.68 -16.72
N MET A 109 18.42 8.58 -16.62
CA MET A 109 17.28 8.52 -15.72
C MET A 109 17.71 8.62 -14.24
N GLU A 110 16.85 9.25 -13.45
CA GLU A 110 17.00 9.25 -11.99
C GLU A 110 17.01 7.81 -11.46
N LYS A 111 17.95 7.51 -10.58
CA LYS A 111 18.18 6.16 -10.06
C LYS A 111 16.97 5.58 -9.33
N ASP A 112 16.19 6.43 -8.67
CA ASP A 112 14.94 6.03 -7.99
C ASP A 112 13.80 5.69 -8.96
N SER A 113 13.92 6.07 -10.23
CA SER A 113 12.96 5.74 -11.29
C SER A 113 13.25 4.40 -11.96
N ILE A 114 14.33 3.72 -11.58
CA ILE A 114 14.77 2.45 -12.16
C ILE A 114 14.55 1.33 -11.15
N SER A 115 13.95 0.23 -11.60
CA SER A 115 13.72 -0.95 -10.77
C SER A 115 14.01 -2.25 -11.52
N ILE A 116 14.49 -3.28 -10.80
CA ILE A 116 14.67 -4.62 -11.36
C ILE A 116 13.37 -5.39 -11.09
N ILE A 117 12.54 -5.60 -12.10
CA ILE A 117 11.24 -6.29 -11.99
C ILE A 117 11.42 -7.81 -11.89
N ASP A 118 12.23 -8.39 -12.78
CA ASP A 118 12.61 -9.81 -12.75
C ASP A 118 14.09 -9.96 -13.06
N GLY A 119 14.72 -10.96 -12.45
CA GLY A 119 16.12 -11.31 -12.69
C GLY A 119 17.10 -10.83 -11.63
N ILE A 120 16.66 -10.48 -10.42
CA ILE A 120 17.55 -10.06 -9.31
C ILE A 120 18.63 -11.11 -9.01
N GLN A 121 18.31 -12.41 -9.09
CA GLN A 121 19.28 -13.49 -8.88
C GLN A 121 20.30 -13.55 -10.02
N ARG A 122 19.88 -13.29 -11.26
CA ARG A 122 20.76 -13.19 -12.43
C ARG A 122 21.67 -11.99 -12.29
N THR A 123 21.14 -10.84 -11.85
CA THR A 123 21.92 -9.63 -11.56
C THR A 123 22.99 -9.89 -10.52
N ASN A 124 22.67 -10.63 -9.45
CA ASN A 124 23.65 -11.02 -8.45
C ASN A 124 24.80 -11.83 -9.05
N ILE A 125 24.50 -12.83 -9.88
CA ILE A 125 25.50 -13.63 -10.58
C ILE A 125 26.37 -12.75 -11.49
N TYR A 126 25.78 -11.82 -12.21
CA TYR A 126 26.50 -10.88 -13.07
C TYR A 126 27.47 -10.02 -12.26
N PHE A 127 27.04 -9.50 -11.11
CA PHE A 127 27.90 -8.64 -10.28
C PHE A 127 29.01 -9.41 -9.56
N GLU A 128 28.74 -10.62 -9.10
CA GLU A 128 29.76 -11.51 -8.52
C GLU A 128 30.85 -11.94 -9.51
N ASN A 129 30.50 -12.00 -10.79
CA ASN A 129 31.41 -12.39 -11.85
C ASN A 129 31.72 -11.23 -12.81
N TYR A 130 31.69 -10.01 -12.31
CA TYR A 130 31.86 -8.79 -13.12
C TYR A 130 33.25 -8.67 -13.72
N VAL A 131 34.29 -8.85 -12.91
CA VAL A 131 35.70 -8.68 -13.33
C VAL A 131 36.04 -9.64 -14.45
N GLY A 132 36.51 -9.08 -15.57
CA GLY A 132 36.83 -9.81 -16.79
C GLY A 132 35.61 -10.13 -17.70
N ASN A 133 34.42 -9.67 -17.33
CA ASN A 133 33.18 -9.83 -18.12
C ASN A 133 32.49 -8.50 -18.45
N GLU A 134 33.17 -7.37 -18.29
CA GLU A 134 32.62 -6.01 -18.43
C GLU A 134 31.97 -5.79 -19.81
N GLU A 135 32.59 -6.32 -20.86
CA GLU A 135 32.15 -6.18 -22.24
C GLU A 135 31.12 -7.23 -22.67
N ARG A 136 30.84 -8.20 -21.78
CA ARG A 136 29.90 -9.28 -22.09
C ARG A 136 28.48 -8.73 -22.33
N PRO A 137 27.85 -9.07 -23.48
CA PRO A 137 26.49 -8.64 -23.75
C PRO A 137 25.50 -9.42 -22.88
N ILE A 138 24.59 -8.71 -22.24
CA ILE A 138 23.44 -9.27 -21.52
C ILE A 138 22.14 -8.80 -22.15
N ARG A 139 21.11 -9.61 -22.04
CA ARG A 139 19.77 -9.32 -22.54
C ARG A 139 19.00 -8.57 -21.49
N VAL A 140 18.35 -7.48 -21.89
CA VAL A 140 17.49 -6.66 -21.02
C VAL A 140 16.18 -6.39 -21.74
N GLU A 141 15.11 -6.32 -20.96
CA GLU A 141 13.81 -5.90 -21.41
C GLU A 141 13.35 -4.74 -20.52
N PHE A 142 13.10 -3.59 -21.12
CA PHE A 142 12.62 -2.41 -20.40
C PHE A 142 11.11 -2.34 -20.47
N TYR A 143 10.47 -2.20 -19.31
CA TYR A 143 9.07 -1.84 -19.17
C TYR A 143 8.97 -0.38 -18.78
N ILE A 144 8.41 0.45 -19.63
CA ILE A 144 8.40 1.91 -19.52
C ILE A 144 6.97 2.37 -19.34
N THR A 145 6.71 3.09 -18.27
CA THR A 145 5.38 3.61 -17.94
C THR A 145 5.48 4.86 -17.07
N THR A 146 4.38 5.61 -16.97
CA THR A 146 4.23 6.75 -16.04
C THR A 146 3.70 6.32 -14.66
N SER A 147 3.33 5.04 -14.47
CA SER A 147 2.68 4.54 -13.27
C SER A 147 3.48 3.43 -12.60
N VAL A 148 3.84 3.64 -11.33
CA VAL A 148 4.44 2.60 -10.47
C VAL A 148 3.54 1.37 -10.41
N ILE A 149 2.23 1.56 -10.33
CA ILE A 149 1.25 0.46 -10.20
C ILE A 149 1.28 -0.45 -11.43
N LYS A 150 1.44 0.11 -12.62
CA LYS A 150 1.57 -0.66 -13.87
C LYS A 150 2.83 -1.51 -13.91
N LEU A 151 3.97 -0.96 -13.44
CA LEU A 151 5.21 -1.74 -13.29
C LEU A 151 5.01 -2.92 -12.33
N LEU A 152 4.33 -2.68 -11.24
CA LEU A 152 4.10 -3.67 -10.21
C LEU A 152 3.13 -4.77 -10.65
N TYR A 153 2.10 -4.41 -11.41
CA TYR A 153 1.24 -5.39 -12.08
C TYR A 153 2.06 -6.33 -12.98
N ARG A 154 2.98 -5.77 -13.76
CA ARG A 154 3.89 -6.59 -14.59
C ARG A 154 4.79 -7.49 -13.77
N MET A 155 5.34 -6.99 -12.68
CA MET A 155 6.13 -7.82 -11.77
C MET A 155 5.31 -8.99 -11.22
N LEU A 156 4.06 -8.75 -10.83
CA LEU A 156 3.15 -9.80 -10.38
C LEU A 156 2.91 -10.85 -11.47
N VAL A 157 2.57 -10.41 -12.68
CA VAL A 157 2.30 -11.31 -13.81
C VAL A 157 3.51 -12.15 -14.16
N LEU A 158 4.71 -11.56 -14.20
CA LEU A 158 5.95 -12.26 -14.52
C LEU A 158 6.34 -13.30 -13.45
N ASN A 159 5.94 -13.08 -12.21
CA ASN A 159 6.26 -13.98 -11.10
C ASN A 159 5.18 -15.02 -10.78
N THR A 160 3.99 -14.95 -11.41
CA THR A 160 2.87 -15.88 -11.13
C THR A 160 3.11 -17.33 -11.56
N GLY A 161 4.10 -17.63 -12.38
CA GLY A 161 4.50 -18.98 -12.75
C GLY A 161 5.66 -19.57 -11.95
N GLN A 162 6.25 -18.80 -11.05
CA GLN A 162 7.37 -19.21 -10.20
C GLN A 162 6.86 -19.57 -8.80
N VAL A 163 7.75 -20.12 -7.93
CA VAL A 163 7.37 -20.36 -6.52
C VAL A 163 6.66 -19.14 -5.96
N PRO A 164 5.40 -19.25 -5.50
CA PRO A 164 4.59 -18.09 -5.16
C PRO A 164 5.29 -17.26 -4.10
N TRP A 165 5.48 -15.99 -4.39
CA TRP A 165 5.79 -15.04 -3.33
C TRP A 165 4.63 -15.07 -2.35
N ASN A 166 4.93 -14.94 -1.06
CA ASN A 166 3.87 -14.66 -0.11
C ASN A 166 3.14 -13.40 -0.59
N THR A 167 1.85 -13.54 -0.88
CA THR A 167 0.98 -12.50 -1.43
C THR A 167 1.07 -11.19 -0.65
N ARG A 168 1.16 -11.30 0.68
CA ARG A 168 1.37 -10.15 1.56
C ARG A 168 2.61 -9.37 1.16
N ARG A 169 3.71 -10.04 0.87
CA ARG A 169 4.97 -9.40 0.47
C ARG A 169 4.88 -8.77 -0.94
N GLN A 170 4.10 -9.33 -1.84
CA GLN A 170 3.84 -8.73 -3.16
C GLN A 170 3.11 -7.40 -3.03
N LEU A 171 2.08 -7.36 -2.18
CA LEU A 171 1.34 -6.13 -1.90
C LEU A 171 2.20 -5.07 -1.18
N GLU A 172 3.08 -5.52 -0.31
CA GLU A 172 4.04 -4.66 0.40
C GLU A 172 4.97 -3.92 -0.57
N VAL A 173 5.42 -4.62 -1.60
CA VAL A 173 6.22 -4.05 -2.69
C VAL A 173 5.41 -3.05 -3.50
N ILE A 174 4.22 -3.46 -3.93
CA ILE A 174 3.30 -2.64 -4.72
C ILE A 174 3.02 -1.29 -4.03
N PHE A 175 2.84 -1.33 -2.73
CA PHE A 175 2.49 -0.16 -1.96
C PHE A 175 3.65 0.45 -1.16
N SER A 176 4.90 0.07 -1.46
CA SER A 176 6.06 0.64 -0.76
C SER A 176 6.13 2.16 -0.91
N ASN A 177 5.93 2.64 -2.12
CA ASN A 177 5.90 4.07 -2.42
C ASN A 177 4.61 4.76 -1.95
N LEU A 178 3.51 4.00 -1.76
CA LEU A 178 2.25 4.56 -1.29
C LEU A 178 2.38 5.18 0.09
N SER A 179 3.10 4.54 1.01
CA SER A 179 3.31 5.08 2.36
C SER A 179 4.05 6.41 2.33
N THR A 180 5.05 6.55 1.48
CA THR A 180 5.79 7.81 1.26
C THR A 180 4.87 8.88 0.66
N SER A 181 4.10 8.52 -0.37
CA SER A 181 3.13 9.43 -1.00
C SER A 181 2.06 9.89 -0.02
N ILE A 182 1.55 8.99 0.83
CA ILE A 182 0.57 9.32 1.87
C ILE A 182 1.18 10.30 2.89
N LEU A 183 2.39 10.02 3.40
CA LEU A 183 3.06 10.92 4.36
C LEU A 183 3.33 12.29 3.76
N ASN A 184 3.78 12.37 2.52
CA ASN A 184 4.00 13.65 1.83
C ASN A 184 2.68 14.42 1.67
N ALA A 185 1.61 13.76 1.24
CA ALA A 185 0.30 14.39 1.08
C ALA A 185 -0.31 14.86 2.42
N ILE A 186 -0.07 14.12 3.52
CA ILE A 186 -0.47 14.56 4.86
C ILE A 186 0.34 15.79 5.27
N ARG A 187 1.66 15.79 5.03
CA ARG A 187 2.55 16.90 5.36
C ARG A 187 2.15 18.19 4.65
N GLU A 188 1.70 18.10 3.40
CA GLU A 188 1.18 19.24 2.64
C GLU A 188 -0.15 19.78 3.20
N LYS A 189 -1.00 18.91 3.77
CA LYS A 189 -2.31 19.29 4.29
C LYS A 189 -2.31 19.67 5.77
N ASP A 190 -1.57 18.93 6.59
CA ASP A 190 -1.55 19.07 8.06
C ASP A 190 -0.19 18.64 8.61
N LEU A 191 0.75 19.59 8.69
CA LEU A 191 2.11 19.34 9.13
C LEU A 191 2.16 18.81 10.57
N LYS A 192 1.27 19.28 11.46
CA LYS A 192 1.24 18.83 12.86
C LYS A 192 0.92 17.34 12.95
N ILE A 193 -0.09 16.91 12.20
CA ILE A 193 -0.44 15.48 12.14
C ILE A 193 0.70 14.66 11.52
N ALA A 194 1.34 15.16 10.46
CA ALA A 194 2.45 14.47 9.83
C ALA A 194 3.62 14.19 10.76
N ASP A 195 3.91 15.12 11.68
CA ASP A 195 5.00 14.98 12.66
C ASP A 195 4.66 14.04 13.83
N GLU A 196 3.37 13.81 14.09
CA GLU A 196 2.91 12.92 15.15
C GLU A 196 2.68 11.47 14.69
N ILE A 197 2.64 11.23 13.36
CA ILE A 197 2.39 9.91 12.80
C ILE A 197 3.71 9.16 12.57
N THR A 198 3.69 7.88 12.89
CA THR A 198 4.79 6.94 12.57
C THR A 198 4.26 5.76 11.78
N ILE A 199 4.87 5.46 10.64
CA ILE A 199 4.58 4.26 9.85
C ILE A 199 5.72 3.27 10.04
N ASN A 200 5.42 2.19 10.76
CA ASN A 200 6.40 1.12 11.01
C ASN A 200 6.56 0.25 9.77
N SER A 201 7.79 -0.24 9.55
CA SER A 201 8.05 -1.28 8.56
C SER A 201 7.28 -2.56 8.90
N ILE A 202 7.07 -3.40 7.90
CA ILE A 202 6.27 -4.63 7.98
C ILE A 202 6.90 -5.68 8.90
N ASP A 203 8.21 -5.72 8.97
CA ASP A 203 8.98 -6.66 9.79
C ASP A 203 8.98 -6.30 11.29
N SER A 204 8.41 -5.16 11.67
CA SER A 204 8.33 -4.79 13.07
C SER A 204 7.28 -5.64 13.79
N LYS A 205 7.73 -6.63 14.56
CA LYS A 205 6.90 -7.40 15.49
C LYS A 205 6.47 -6.59 16.72
N GLN A 206 6.75 -5.30 16.74
CA GLN A 206 6.43 -4.45 17.88
C GLN A 206 4.91 -4.23 17.94
N LYS A 207 4.34 -4.56 19.10
CA LYS A 207 2.97 -4.17 19.40
C LYS A 207 2.89 -2.64 19.41
N ARG A 208 1.80 -2.10 18.90
CA ARG A 208 1.52 -0.69 18.96
C ARG A 208 1.51 -0.21 20.42
N SER A 209 2.39 0.72 20.75
CA SER A 209 2.53 1.28 22.11
C SER A 209 2.17 2.78 22.15
N LYS A 210 1.97 3.43 21.00
CA LYS A 210 1.69 4.86 20.88
C LYS A 210 0.62 5.11 19.82
N SER A 211 -0.33 6.01 20.12
CA SER A 211 -1.27 6.56 19.13
C SER A 211 -0.52 7.23 17.98
N GLY A 212 -1.14 7.33 16.81
CA GLY A 212 -0.47 7.81 15.60
C GLY A 212 0.50 6.81 14.96
N THR A 213 0.67 5.60 15.52
CA THR A 213 1.57 4.58 14.98
C THR A 213 0.78 3.55 14.17
N PHE A 214 1.12 3.39 12.91
CA PHE A 214 0.46 2.43 12.00
C PHE A 214 1.50 1.51 11.36
N ASN A 215 1.12 0.27 11.10
CA ASN A 215 1.93 -0.63 10.28
C ASN A 215 1.69 -0.36 8.79
N LYS A 216 2.73 -0.46 8.00
CA LYS A 216 2.66 -0.30 6.53
C LYS A 216 1.57 -1.19 5.92
N SER A 217 1.44 -2.44 6.38
CA SER A 217 0.39 -3.36 5.94
C SER A 217 -1.03 -2.84 6.23
N THR A 218 -1.26 -2.28 7.42
CA THR A 218 -2.55 -1.71 7.80
C THR A 218 -2.89 -0.48 6.95
N LEU A 219 -1.90 0.35 6.64
CA LEU A 219 -2.08 1.52 5.78
C LEU A 219 -2.49 1.10 4.35
N ILE A 220 -1.88 0.04 3.84
CA ILE A 220 -2.23 -0.56 2.55
C ILE A 220 -3.67 -1.10 2.59
N GLU A 221 -4.03 -1.86 3.62
CA GLU A 221 -5.40 -2.36 3.80
C GLU A 221 -6.42 -1.21 3.85
N MET A 222 -6.12 -0.12 4.57
CA MET A 222 -6.97 1.06 4.60
C MET A 222 -7.19 1.65 3.20
N TYR A 223 -6.12 1.84 2.44
CA TYR A 223 -6.20 2.42 1.11
C TYR A 223 -6.98 1.54 0.13
N LEU A 224 -6.76 0.23 0.20
CA LEU A 224 -7.50 -0.75 -0.59
C LEU A 224 -8.98 -0.79 -0.20
N THR A 225 -9.27 -0.88 1.10
CA THR A 225 -10.65 -0.84 1.62
C THR A 225 -11.37 0.43 1.17
N PHE A 226 -10.69 1.58 1.18
CA PHE A 226 -11.24 2.85 0.72
C PHE A 226 -11.65 2.81 -0.75
N ASN A 227 -10.76 2.33 -1.63
CA ASN A 227 -11.03 2.33 -3.08
C ASN A 227 -12.01 1.24 -3.50
N THR A 228 -11.97 0.06 -2.87
CA THR A 228 -12.85 -1.06 -3.20
C THR A 228 -14.17 -1.05 -2.46
N ARG A 229 -14.31 -0.25 -1.37
CA ARG A 229 -15.46 -0.25 -0.43
C ARG A 229 -15.77 -1.64 0.11
N ASN A 230 -14.77 -2.52 0.12
CA ASN A 230 -14.91 -3.91 0.56
C ASN A 230 -14.25 -4.11 1.91
N ILE A 231 -15.03 -4.54 2.90
CA ILE A 231 -14.53 -4.87 4.25
C ILE A 231 -13.75 -6.18 4.32
N LYS A 232 -13.87 -7.02 3.29
CA LYS A 232 -13.20 -8.33 3.22
C LYS A 232 -11.75 -8.24 2.74
N VAL A 233 -11.24 -7.03 2.53
CA VAL A 233 -9.84 -6.85 2.16
C VAL A 233 -8.97 -7.41 3.27
N ASN A 234 -8.49 -8.62 3.07
CA ASN A 234 -7.53 -9.28 3.94
C ASN A 234 -6.26 -9.46 3.11
N LEU A 235 -5.10 -9.01 3.60
CA LEU A 235 -3.80 -9.19 2.94
C LEU A 235 -3.39 -10.68 2.82
N SER A 236 -4.34 -11.60 2.90
CA SER A 236 -4.19 -13.02 2.66
C SER A 236 -4.35 -13.36 1.17
N ASN A 237 -4.09 -14.61 0.81
CA ASN A 237 -3.93 -15.10 -0.56
C ASN A 237 -5.04 -14.74 -1.59
N GLU A 238 -6.24 -14.35 -1.12
CA GLU A 238 -7.37 -14.01 -1.99
C GLU A 238 -7.19 -12.67 -2.73
N ILE A 239 -6.44 -11.72 -2.15
CA ILE A 239 -6.22 -10.41 -2.77
C ILE A 239 -5.28 -10.49 -3.97
N ALA A 240 -4.33 -11.43 -4.00
CA ALA A 240 -3.49 -11.60 -5.18
C ALA A 240 -4.31 -12.03 -6.40
N GLU A 241 -5.34 -12.84 -6.19
CA GLU A 241 -6.25 -13.22 -7.27
C GLU A 241 -7.15 -12.04 -7.70
N GLU A 242 -7.57 -11.19 -6.76
CA GLU A 242 -8.34 -9.98 -7.08
C GLU A 242 -7.48 -8.88 -7.69
N PHE A 243 -6.22 -8.71 -7.25
CA PHE A 243 -5.26 -7.78 -7.89
C PHE A 243 -4.85 -8.20 -9.30
N GLN A 244 -5.01 -9.47 -9.66
CA GLN A 244 -4.90 -9.90 -11.05
C GLN A 244 -6.03 -9.34 -11.92
N ARG A 245 -7.11 -8.81 -11.32
CA ARG A 245 -8.15 -8.07 -12.04
C ARG A 245 -7.70 -6.62 -12.20
N PHE A 246 -7.34 -6.28 -13.42
CA PHE A 246 -6.87 -4.95 -13.83
C PHE A 246 -7.81 -3.81 -13.39
N ASP A 247 -9.11 -4.07 -13.30
CA ASP A 247 -10.13 -3.09 -12.89
C ASP A 247 -9.91 -2.55 -11.46
N MET A 248 -9.31 -3.37 -10.58
CA MET A 248 -8.99 -2.95 -9.22
C MET A 248 -7.80 -1.99 -9.19
N LEU A 249 -6.80 -2.21 -10.04
CA LEU A 249 -5.63 -1.32 -10.16
C LEU A 249 -6.03 0.05 -10.71
N GLN A 250 -6.91 0.10 -11.71
CA GLN A 250 -7.42 1.36 -12.23
C GLN A 250 -8.21 2.17 -11.19
N SER A 251 -8.95 1.50 -10.30
CA SER A 251 -9.68 2.21 -9.23
C SER A 251 -8.75 2.83 -8.18
N VAL A 252 -7.58 2.23 -7.98
CA VAL A 252 -6.53 2.70 -7.05
C VAL A 252 -5.78 3.91 -7.62
N GLU A 253 -5.68 4.06 -8.93
CA GLU A 253 -4.97 5.15 -9.60
C GLU A 253 -5.74 6.49 -9.66
N LYS A 254 -7.04 6.52 -9.30
CA LYS A 254 -7.80 7.77 -9.32
C LYS A 254 -7.23 8.77 -8.31
N GLN A 255 -6.49 9.75 -8.80
CA GLN A 255 -5.86 10.79 -7.99
C GLN A 255 -6.87 11.53 -7.10
N GLU A 256 -8.09 11.71 -7.57
CA GLU A 256 -9.19 12.31 -6.81
C GLU A 256 -9.53 11.47 -5.55
N ASN A 257 -9.63 10.16 -5.68
CA ASN A 257 -9.92 9.26 -4.55
C ASN A 257 -8.75 9.23 -3.56
N PHE A 258 -7.51 9.36 -4.03
CA PHE A 258 -6.34 9.48 -3.17
C PHE A 258 -6.41 10.73 -2.29
N VAL A 259 -6.74 11.89 -2.86
CA VAL A 259 -6.87 13.14 -2.12
C VAL A 259 -7.95 13.05 -1.03
N ILE A 260 -9.10 12.43 -1.35
CA ILE A 260 -10.19 12.19 -0.40
C ILE A 260 -9.78 11.20 0.69
N PHE A 261 -9.06 10.12 0.32
CA PHE A 261 -8.53 9.17 1.29
C PHE A 261 -7.61 9.83 2.31
N ILE A 262 -6.73 10.74 1.87
CA ILE A 262 -5.84 11.50 2.78
C ILE A 262 -6.66 12.29 3.80
N ASP A 263 -7.74 12.95 3.39
CA ASP A 263 -8.61 13.68 4.31
C ASP A 263 -9.27 12.77 5.35
N VAL A 264 -9.75 11.60 4.93
CA VAL A 264 -10.34 10.59 5.83
C VAL A 264 -9.29 10.00 6.78
N PHE A 265 -8.08 9.75 6.28
CA PHE A 265 -6.99 9.24 7.11
C PHE A 265 -6.50 10.26 8.14
N ILE A 266 -6.44 11.55 7.78
CA ILE A 266 -6.15 12.65 8.74
C ILE A 266 -7.20 12.67 9.86
N LEU A 267 -8.48 12.50 9.56
CA LEU A 267 -9.54 12.42 10.58
C LEU A 267 -9.31 11.24 11.54
N LEU A 268 -8.99 10.06 10.99
CA LEU A 268 -8.67 8.88 11.81
C LEU A 268 -7.47 9.16 12.71
N CYS A 269 -6.41 9.76 12.17
CA CYS A 269 -5.21 10.11 12.93
C CYS A 269 -5.51 11.11 14.07
N LYS A 270 -6.29 12.15 13.80
CA LYS A 270 -6.71 13.12 14.82
C LYS A 270 -7.46 12.45 15.94
N TRP A 271 -8.43 11.60 15.59
CA TRP A 271 -9.22 10.89 16.59
C TRP A 271 -8.37 9.93 17.41
N ASP A 272 -7.50 9.18 16.75
CA ASP A 272 -6.57 8.25 17.41
C ASP A 272 -5.60 8.95 18.37
N LEU A 273 -5.06 10.11 17.98
CA LEU A 273 -4.16 10.89 18.82
C LEU A 273 -4.88 11.42 20.06
N ILE A 274 -6.09 11.94 19.92
CA ILE A 274 -6.91 12.40 21.06
C ILE A 274 -7.24 11.24 21.99
N LEU A 275 -7.71 10.11 21.48
CA LEU A 275 -8.00 8.94 22.32
C LEU A 275 -6.76 8.44 23.05
N GLY A 276 -5.60 8.53 22.44
CA GLY A 276 -4.33 8.10 23.04
C GLY A 276 -3.85 8.97 24.20
N THR A 277 -4.43 10.16 24.42
CA THR A 277 -4.12 10.99 25.58
C THR A 277 -4.80 10.49 26.87
N TYR A 278 -5.82 9.63 26.72
CA TYR A 278 -6.60 9.11 27.85
C TYR A 278 -6.23 7.65 28.11
N GLY A 279 -5.67 7.40 29.30
CA GLY A 279 -5.38 6.06 29.81
C GLY A 279 -6.64 5.38 30.40
N SER A 280 -6.43 4.22 31.01
CA SER A 280 -7.47 3.38 31.62
C SER A 280 -8.25 4.02 32.80
N SER A 281 -7.89 5.22 33.23
CA SER A 281 -8.35 5.82 34.48
C SER A 281 -9.71 6.54 34.42
N ASN A 282 -10.43 6.51 33.29
CA ASN A 282 -11.71 7.22 33.16
C ASN A 282 -12.94 6.28 33.06
N THR A 283 -12.77 5.02 33.40
CA THR A 283 -13.91 4.20 33.81
C THR A 283 -14.26 4.61 35.21
N THR A 284 -15.49 5.06 35.47
CA THR A 284 -15.99 5.34 36.84
C THR A 284 -15.77 4.10 37.68
N GLU A 285 -14.94 4.21 38.73
CA GLU A 285 -14.46 3.10 39.55
C GLU A 285 -15.57 2.20 40.16
N GLU A 286 -16.79 2.65 40.15
CA GLU A 286 -17.91 1.97 40.79
C GLU A 286 -18.61 0.88 39.95
N TYR A 287 -18.45 0.91 38.61
CA TYR A 287 -19.06 -0.11 37.72
C TYR A 287 -18.05 -1.16 37.22
N VAL A 288 -16.78 -0.97 37.47
CA VAL A 288 -15.67 -1.73 36.88
C VAL A 288 -15.35 -2.99 37.68
N ALA A 289 -15.74 -3.04 38.96
CA ALA A 289 -15.32 -4.15 39.85
C ALA A 289 -15.96 -5.51 39.52
N ASP A 290 -17.17 -5.56 38.94
CA ASP A 290 -17.89 -6.82 38.72
C ASP A 290 -17.91 -7.29 37.24
N TYR A 291 -17.52 -6.47 36.26
CA TYR A 291 -17.65 -6.77 34.82
C TYR A 291 -16.39 -6.53 33.99
N ILE A 292 -15.28 -6.14 34.56
CA ILE A 292 -13.99 -6.25 33.86
C ILE A 292 -13.63 -7.75 33.84
N ASP A 293 -14.40 -8.47 33.06
CA ASP A 293 -13.98 -9.74 32.56
C ASP A 293 -12.64 -9.50 31.82
N SER A 294 -11.67 -10.35 32.10
CA SER A 294 -10.35 -10.40 31.44
C SER A 294 -10.40 -10.39 29.90
N LYS A 295 -11.58 -10.27 29.31
CA LYS A 295 -11.94 -10.32 27.88
C LYS A 295 -12.27 -8.98 27.22
N ALA A 296 -12.28 -7.85 27.93
CA ALA A 296 -12.50 -6.56 27.31
C ALA A 296 -11.41 -6.29 26.24
N ILE A 297 -11.83 -6.04 24.99
CA ILE A 297 -10.93 -5.84 23.86
C ILE A 297 -10.40 -4.42 23.88
N ILE A 298 -11.23 -3.43 24.22
CA ILE A 298 -10.91 -2.02 24.28
C ILE A 298 -10.92 -1.60 25.75
N LYS A 299 -9.74 -1.41 26.33
CA LYS A 299 -9.56 -1.06 27.76
C LYS A 299 -9.20 0.40 27.96
N GLN A 300 -8.61 1.01 26.96
CA GLN A 300 -8.13 2.39 26.98
C GLN A 300 -8.24 3.00 25.58
N GLY A 301 -8.15 4.32 25.47
CA GLY A 301 -8.35 5.03 24.20
C GLY A 301 -7.48 4.55 23.08
N ILE A 302 -6.21 4.21 23.35
CA ILE A 302 -5.27 3.70 22.33
C ILE A 302 -5.72 2.36 21.72
N ASP A 303 -6.47 1.54 22.45
CA ASP A 303 -6.88 0.22 21.98
C ASP A 303 -7.88 0.30 20.83
N PHE A 304 -8.64 1.40 20.74
CA PHE A 304 -9.71 1.57 19.77
C PHE A 304 -9.19 1.41 18.35
N PHE A 305 -8.26 2.25 17.93
CA PHE A 305 -7.62 2.16 16.58
C PHE A 305 -6.41 1.23 16.54
N THR A 306 -6.13 0.47 17.57
CA THR A 306 -5.24 -0.70 17.52
C THR A 306 -5.97 -1.90 16.93
N ASN A 307 -7.29 -1.92 17.04
CA ASN A 307 -8.13 -2.99 16.50
C ASN A 307 -8.38 -2.81 15.01
N THR A 308 -7.81 -3.69 14.18
CA THR A 308 -7.95 -3.64 12.72
C THR A 308 -9.41 -3.62 12.23
N PRO A 309 -10.36 -4.40 12.77
CA PRO A 309 -11.77 -4.28 12.44
C PRO A 309 -12.35 -2.88 12.59
N VAL A 310 -11.97 -2.14 13.64
CA VAL A 310 -12.41 -0.75 13.85
C VAL A 310 -11.92 0.13 12.71
N ILE A 311 -10.61 0.06 12.42
CA ILE A 311 -10.00 0.85 11.34
C ILE A 311 -10.67 0.57 10.01
N MET A 312 -10.82 -0.71 9.64
CA MET A 312 -11.39 -1.09 8.34
C MET A 312 -12.87 -0.73 8.25
N GLY A 313 -13.62 -0.87 9.35
CA GLY A 313 -15.00 -0.43 9.42
C GLY A 313 -15.15 1.07 9.22
N PHE A 314 -14.31 1.89 9.86
CA PHE A 314 -14.28 3.34 9.70
C PHE A 314 -13.99 3.73 8.24
N ILE A 315 -12.93 3.20 7.68
CA ILE A 315 -12.53 3.49 6.29
C ILE A 315 -13.63 3.08 5.29
N ALA A 316 -14.22 1.90 5.46
CA ALA A 316 -15.28 1.41 4.58
C ALA A 316 -16.56 2.27 4.68
N ALA A 317 -16.98 2.65 5.88
CA ALA A 317 -18.14 3.53 6.08
C ALA A 317 -17.93 4.90 5.41
N CYS A 318 -16.78 5.52 5.64
CA CYS A 318 -16.42 6.79 5.01
C CYS A 318 -16.39 6.69 3.50
N SER A 319 -15.71 5.67 2.96
CA SER A 319 -15.55 5.51 1.52
C SER A 319 -16.89 5.29 0.81
N GLU A 320 -17.75 4.40 1.32
CA GLU A 320 -19.05 4.12 0.73
C GLU A 320 -19.97 5.34 0.79
N TYR A 321 -19.96 6.08 1.90
CA TYR A 321 -20.75 7.29 2.04
C TYR A 321 -20.26 8.40 1.10
N ILE A 322 -18.95 8.58 0.94
CA ILE A 322 -18.38 9.63 0.10
C ILE A 322 -18.40 9.26 -1.38
N LEU A 323 -17.90 8.09 -1.74
CA LEU A 323 -17.69 7.70 -3.13
C LEU A 323 -18.95 7.10 -3.78
N GLY A 324 -19.86 6.51 -2.99
CA GLY A 324 -21.03 5.77 -3.46
C GLY A 324 -20.75 4.29 -3.72
N ALA A 325 -21.65 3.63 -4.43
CA ALA A 325 -21.47 2.23 -4.80
C ALA A 325 -20.31 2.07 -5.80
N VAL A 326 -19.65 0.90 -5.79
CA VAL A 326 -18.52 0.61 -6.70
C VAL A 326 -18.94 0.72 -8.17
N THR A 327 -20.15 0.27 -8.48
CA THR A 327 -20.71 0.28 -9.84
C THR A 327 -21.20 1.65 -10.30
N VAL A 328 -21.52 2.56 -9.35
CA VAL A 328 -22.03 3.90 -9.64
C VAL A 328 -21.39 4.90 -8.69
N GLU A 329 -20.24 5.42 -9.09
CA GLU A 329 -19.55 6.46 -8.31
C GLU A 329 -20.29 7.80 -8.39
N ARG A 330 -20.16 8.57 -7.31
CA ARG A 330 -20.69 9.94 -7.27
C ARG A 330 -19.84 10.89 -8.12
N THR A 331 -20.44 11.99 -8.54
CA THR A 331 -19.69 13.09 -9.18
C THR A 331 -18.71 13.74 -8.22
N PRO A 332 -17.64 14.38 -8.71
CA PRO A 332 -16.66 15.07 -7.87
C PRO A 332 -17.29 16.04 -6.86
N GLU A 333 -18.26 16.83 -7.29
CA GLU A 333 -18.96 17.80 -6.42
C GLU A 333 -19.76 17.08 -5.32
N SER A 334 -20.41 15.97 -5.66
CA SER A 334 -21.16 15.16 -4.68
C SER A 334 -20.22 14.51 -3.66
N LYS A 335 -19.05 14.01 -4.10
CA LYS A 335 -18.02 13.45 -3.21
C LYS A 335 -17.55 14.50 -2.20
N MET A 336 -17.27 15.72 -2.65
CA MET A 336 -16.80 16.82 -1.79
C MET A 336 -17.88 17.24 -0.77
N LYS A 337 -19.15 17.34 -1.17
CA LYS A 337 -20.26 17.61 -0.24
C LYS A 337 -20.36 16.51 0.83
N LYS A 338 -20.24 15.25 0.45
CA LYS A 338 -20.29 14.13 1.39
C LYS A 338 -19.07 14.08 2.31
N LEU A 339 -17.88 14.39 1.80
CA LEU A 339 -16.66 14.51 2.60
C LEU A 339 -16.82 15.61 3.68
N THR A 340 -17.44 16.74 3.34
CA THR A 340 -17.70 17.82 4.30
C THR A 340 -18.60 17.34 5.45
N ILE A 341 -19.62 16.53 5.17
CA ILE A 341 -20.48 15.94 6.19
C ILE A 341 -19.67 14.99 7.09
N VAL A 342 -18.88 14.08 6.49
CA VAL A 342 -18.03 13.17 7.25
C VAL A 342 -17.07 13.93 8.16
N LYS A 343 -16.42 14.99 7.64
CA LYS A 343 -15.54 15.85 8.44
C LYS A 343 -16.29 16.53 9.60
N LYS A 344 -17.49 17.04 9.36
CA LYS A 344 -18.31 17.65 10.41
C LYS A 344 -18.57 16.66 11.55
N GLN A 345 -19.05 15.48 11.23
CA GLN A 345 -19.46 14.48 12.22
C GLN A 345 -18.28 14.01 13.08
N PHE A 346 -17.17 13.65 12.45
CA PHE A 346 -16.02 13.14 13.23
C PHE A 346 -15.23 14.24 13.95
N ASN A 347 -15.16 15.46 13.40
CA ASN A 347 -14.58 16.57 14.16
C ASN A 347 -15.42 16.90 15.39
N PHE A 348 -16.76 16.86 15.32
CA PHE A 348 -17.62 17.02 16.49
C PHE A 348 -17.26 16.03 17.61
N ILE A 349 -17.07 14.73 17.27
CA ILE A 349 -16.68 13.72 18.27
C ILE A 349 -15.31 14.05 18.88
N ILE A 350 -14.33 14.42 18.05
CA ILE A 350 -12.99 14.77 18.48
C ILE A 350 -13.02 15.98 19.42
N ASP A 351 -13.75 17.04 19.01
CA ASP A 351 -13.90 18.27 19.77
C ASP A 351 -14.64 18.03 21.09
N LYS A 352 -15.65 17.14 21.08
CA LYS A 352 -16.41 16.75 22.28
C LYS A 352 -15.52 16.06 23.30
N ILE A 353 -14.73 15.07 22.89
CA ILE A 353 -13.78 14.35 23.75
C ILE A 353 -12.75 15.34 24.34
N GLN A 354 -12.27 16.29 23.53
CA GLN A 354 -11.28 17.26 23.93
C GLN A 354 -11.86 18.29 24.91
N SER A 355 -13.07 18.82 24.62
CA SER A 355 -13.74 19.84 25.45
C SER A 355 -14.17 19.27 26.79
N ASP A 356 -14.68 18.05 26.83
CA ASP A 356 -15.11 17.39 28.06
C ASP A 356 -13.91 16.81 28.86
N ASN A 357 -12.71 16.83 28.26
CA ASN A 357 -11.50 16.21 28.79
C ASN A 357 -11.74 14.77 29.25
N SER A 358 -12.55 14.02 28.49
CA SER A 358 -13.00 12.67 28.84
C SER A 358 -13.34 11.86 27.59
N ILE A 359 -13.05 10.54 27.62
CA ILE A 359 -13.48 9.59 26.60
C ILE A 359 -14.85 8.95 26.91
N SER A 360 -15.55 9.40 27.94
CA SER A 360 -16.85 8.85 28.34
C SER A 360 -17.89 8.91 27.21
N PHE A 361 -17.80 9.93 26.32
CA PHE A 361 -18.64 10.03 25.14
C PHE A 361 -18.52 8.83 24.19
N MET A 362 -17.37 8.13 24.19
CA MET A 362 -17.16 6.92 23.38
C MET A 362 -17.97 5.71 23.84
N ASP A 363 -18.33 5.63 25.10
CA ASP A 363 -19.07 4.52 25.72
C ASP A 363 -18.46 3.14 25.39
N PHE A 364 -17.21 2.96 25.79
CA PHE A 364 -16.48 1.72 25.53
C PHE A 364 -17.08 0.50 26.24
N ASP A 365 -17.84 0.69 27.32
CA ASP A 365 -18.54 -0.41 28.00
C ASP A 365 -19.62 -1.00 27.10
N THR A 366 -20.48 -0.16 26.53
CA THR A 366 -21.48 -0.59 25.54
C THR A 366 -20.82 -1.22 24.32
N LEU A 367 -19.72 -0.64 23.84
CA LEU A 367 -18.98 -1.17 22.70
C LEU A 367 -18.39 -2.58 23.00
N ASN A 368 -17.76 -2.76 24.14
CA ASN A 368 -17.19 -4.06 24.53
C ASN A 368 -18.27 -5.14 24.69
N LEU A 369 -19.44 -4.80 25.23
CA LEU A 369 -20.58 -5.71 25.29
C LEU A 369 -21.04 -6.13 23.89
N ALA A 370 -21.17 -5.18 22.97
CA ALA A 370 -21.52 -5.46 21.59
C ALA A 370 -20.50 -6.37 20.90
N ILE A 371 -19.21 -6.06 21.01
CA ILE A 371 -18.13 -6.88 20.41
C ILE A 371 -18.12 -8.31 21.01
N SER A 372 -18.33 -8.44 22.31
CA SER A 372 -18.36 -9.75 22.98
C SER A 372 -19.50 -10.63 22.48
N SER A 373 -20.63 -10.05 22.13
CA SER A 373 -21.77 -10.76 21.55
C SER A 373 -21.47 -11.32 20.15
N LEU A 374 -20.63 -10.62 19.37
CA LEU A 374 -20.22 -11.03 18.02
C LEU A 374 -19.22 -12.20 18.05
N SER A 375 -18.43 -12.31 19.11
CA SER A 375 -17.36 -13.32 19.22
C SER A 375 -17.85 -14.78 19.27
N LYS A 376 -19.15 -14.98 19.41
CA LYS A 376 -19.79 -16.32 19.42
C LYS A 376 -20.13 -16.84 18.02
N LYS A 377 -19.96 -16.01 16.97
CA LYS A 377 -20.27 -16.36 15.58
C LYS A 377 -18.99 -16.72 14.83
N GLY A 378 -19.03 -17.70 13.93
CA GLY A 378 -17.88 -18.03 13.08
C GLY A 378 -17.45 -16.83 12.20
N ASN A 379 -16.19 -16.85 11.72
CA ASN A 379 -15.63 -15.78 10.88
C ASN A 379 -15.59 -14.38 11.55
N ILE A 380 -15.12 -14.36 12.78
CA ILE A 380 -15.17 -13.23 13.72
C ILE A 380 -14.65 -11.92 13.10
N GLY A 381 -13.56 -11.96 12.35
CA GLY A 381 -12.94 -10.75 11.79
C GLY A 381 -13.81 -10.03 10.76
N GLU A 382 -14.52 -10.76 9.90
CA GLU A 382 -15.42 -10.18 8.90
C GLU A 382 -16.68 -9.60 9.56
N ILE A 383 -17.25 -10.33 10.51
CA ILE A 383 -18.44 -9.90 11.25
C ILE A 383 -18.15 -8.60 12.02
N GLN A 384 -17.00 -8.52 12.69
CA GLN A 384 -16.60 -7.30 13.39
C GLN A 384 -16.37 -6.12 12.45
N ARG A 385 -15.71 -6.33 11.30
CA ARG A 385 -15.53 -5.27 10.30
C ARG A 385 -16.86 -4.74 9.78
N LYS A 386 -17.82 -5.63 9.52
CA LYS A 386 -19.17 -5.25 9.11
C LYS A 386 -19.87 -4.45 10.20
N TYR A 387 -19.86 -4.96 11.42
CA TYR A 387 -20.42 -4.28 12.58
C TYR A 387 -19.89 -2.84 12.71
N PHE A 388 -18.57 -2.65 12.68
CA PHE A 388 -17.99 -1.31 12.78
C PHE A 388 -18.34 -0.43 11.57
N LYS A 389 -18.38 -1.00 10.36
CA LYS A 389 -18.82 -0.25 9.18
C LYS A 389 -20.24 0.28 9.38
N ASP A 390 -21.14 -0.56 9.86
CA ASP A 390 -22.54 -0.19 10.05
C ASP A 390 -22.66 0.85 11.19
N ALA A 391 -21.95 0.68 12.30
CA ALA A 391 -21.90 1.64 13.40
C ALA A 391 -21.39 3.03 12.96
N PHE A 392 -20.27 3.09 12.24
CA PHE A 392 -19.76 4.35 11.72
C PHE A 392 -20.69 4.97 10.66
N THR A 393 -21.38 4.14 9.89
CA THR A 393 -22.38 4.63 8.94
C THR A 393 -23.55 5.30 9.67
N SER A 394 -23.99 4.75 10.80
CA SER A 394 -25.01 5.36 11.66
C SER A 394 -24.55 6.73 12.16
N ILE A 395 -23.31 6.83 12.66
CA ILE A 395 -22.72 8.09 13.09
C ILE A 395 -22.71 9.13 11.93
N ILE A 396 -22.29 8.73 10.73
CA ILE A 396 -22.19 9.65 9.58
C ILE A 396 -23.58 10.15 9.14
N LYS A 397 -24.59 9.30 9.21
CA LYS A 397 -25.95 9.59 8.73
C LYS A 397 -26.81 10.33 9.74
N TYR A 398 -26.42 10.38 11.00
CA TYR A 398 -27.20 11.05 12.01
C TYR A 398 -27.10 12.58 11.86
N ASP A 399 -28.26 13.24 11.85
CA ASP A 399 -28.32 14.66 11.50
C ASP A 399 -27.77 15.56 12.63
N ASP A 400 -27.98 15.17 13.88
CA ASP A 400 -27.57 15.97 15.05
C ASP A 400 -26.93 15.12 16.17
N LEU A 401 -25.59 14.97 16.10
CA LEU A 401 -24.82 14.26 17.14
C LEU A 401 -24.83 14.96 18.50
N GLU A 402 -25.22 16.24 18.56
CA GLU A 402 -25.28 16.99 19.81
C GLU A 402 -26.36 16.46 20.74
N GLU A 403 -27.40 15.83 20.18
CA GLU A 403 -28.49 15.19 20.94
C GLU A 403 -28.09 13.87 21.61
N PHE A 404 -26.95 13.27 21.22
CA PHE A 404 -26.49 12.03 21.82
C PHE A 404 -25.81 12.28 23.16
N PRO A 405 -26.21 11.58 24.23
CA PRO A 405 -25.47 11.59 25.48
C PRO A 405 -24.11 10.89 25.33
N THR A 406 -24.04 9.78 24.54
CA THR A 406 -22.84 9.01 24.24
C THR A 406 -23.00 8.32 22.87
N LEU A 407 -21.91 7.79 22.32
CA LEU A 407 -21.95 6.94 21.11
C LEU A 407 -22.52 5.54 21.34
N GLY A 408 -22.92 5.22 22.57
CA GLY A 408 -23.49 3.93 22.94
C GLY A 408 -24.71 3.52 22.12
N ALA A 409 -25.53 4.49 21.68
CA ALA A 409 -26.64 4.24 20.77
C ALA A 409 -26.14 3.65 19.43
N CYS A 410 -25.10 4.23 18.85
CA CYS A 410 -24.51 3.75 17.59
C CYS A 410 -23.86 2.37 17.71
N TRP A 411 -23.40 2.01 18.90
CA TRP A 411 -22.84 0.68 19.17
C TRP A 411 -23.89 -0.41 19.33
N ARG A 412 -25.13 -0.07 19.69
CA ARG A 412 -26.23 -1.05 19.93
C ARG A 412 -27.04 -1.40 18.68
N GLU A 413 -27.12 -0.51 17.74
CA GLU A 413 -28.04 -0.60 16.57
C GLU A 413 -27.61 -1.59 15.46
N GLN A 414 -26.61 -2.47 15.69
CA GLN A 414 -26.00 -3.29 14.63
C GLN A 414 -26.39 -4.77 14.68
#